data_1a6821c75f96e98dff252ed996ddd463
#
_entry.id   1a6821c75f96e98dff252ed996ddd463
#
_cell.length_a   1.000
_cell.length_b   1.000
_cell.length_c   1.000
_cell.angle_alpha   90.00
_cell.angle_beta   90.00
_cell.angle_gamma   90.00
#
_symmetry.space_group_name_H-M   'P 1'
#
loop_
_entity.id
_entity.type
_entity.pdbx_description
1 polymer ?
#
loop_
_entity_poly.entity_id
_entity_poly.type
_entity_poly.pdbx_seq_one_letter_code
_entity_poly.pdbx_strand_id
1 'polypeptide(L)'
;VMGGAQLAGVISIVGRAAAEARGQAFDAEADAGMRAMIEGQIEALSRDDGVTAFGFASPDIQKTFRTPEQFMRMVRSSFKPVYRPRSYSFEAPLLVEGPPTQPVRFIGPDGRGVVALYKMERQDDGSWRIGGVTLHPTGERGI
;
A
#
# COMPACT_ATOMS: atom_id res chain seq x y z
N VAL A 1 5.48 25.60 -17.58
CA VAL A 1 5.88 25.67 -17.39
C VAL A 1 6.23 25.43 -17.51
N MET A 2 5.85 25.52 -18.20
CA MET A 2 6.20 25.42 -18.05
C MET A 2 6.48 25.18 -17.85
N GLY A 3 5.89 25.02 -17.89
CA GLY A 3 6.15 24.95 -17.47
C GLY A 3 6.19 24.73 -17.32
N GLY A 4 5.85 24.88 -17.37
CA GLY A 4 6.02 24.98 -16.84
C GLY A 4 5.97 24.70 -16.87
N ALA A 5 5.60 24.36 -16.39
CA ALA A 5 5.79 24.39 -16.08
C ALA A 5 5.84 24.26 -16.15
N GLN A 6 5.47 24.31 -15.93
CA GLN A 6 5.71 24.48 -15.79
C GLN A 6 6.02 24.45 -15.39
N LEU A 7 5.54 24.53 -15.09
CA LEU A 7 5.93 24.76 -14.66
C LEU A 7 5.78 24.66 -14.33
N ALA A 8 5.40 24.56 -13.88
CA ALA A 8 5.42 24.64 -13.41
C ALA A 8 5.36 24.39 -13.41
N GLY A 9 4.87 24.45 -13.38
CA GLY A 9 4.87 24.46 -13.27
C GLY A 9 5.39 24.24 -13.23
N VAL A 10 5.37 24.69 -13.23
CA VAL A 10 6.00 24.60 -13.24
C VAL A 10 6.48 24.79 -12.36
N ILE A 11 6.23 24.75 -11.37
CA ILE A 11 6.53 24.81 -10.74
C ILE A 11 6.56 24.98 -10.38
N SER A 12 6.11 25.32 -10.08
CA SER A 12 6.05 25.30 -10.18
C SER A 12 6.17 25.12 -10.75
N ILE A 13 5.75 25.45 -11.18
CA ILE A 13 6.10 24.79 -12.00
C ILE A 13 7.19 24.77 -12.42
N VAL A 14 7.91 26.62 -12.65
CA VAL A 14 8.95 25.64 -12.74
C VAL A 14 9.12 24.83 -11.51
N GLY A 15 9.03 25.39 -10.42
CA GLY A 15 9.05 24.63 -9.21
C GLY A 15 8.05 23.50 -9.27
N ARG A 16 6.89 23.80 -9.77
CA ARG A 16 5.87 22.79 -9.93
C ARG A 16 6.23 21.77 -10.99
N ALA A 17 6.74 22.20 -12.11
CA ALA A 17 7.13 21.28 -13.17
C ALA A 17 8.27 20.36 -12.70
N ALA A 18 9.23 20.92 -11.99
CA ALA A 18 10.31 20.10 -11.45
C ALA A 18 9.80 19.15 -10.37
N ALA A 19 8.89 19.60 -9.53
CA ALA A 19 8.28 18.75 -8.51
C ALA A 19 7.45 17.64 -9.15
N GLU A 20 6.73 17.97 -10.20
CA GLU A 20 5.94 16.96 -10.92
C GLU A 20 6.82 15.95 -11.62
N ALA A 21 7.91 16.40 -12.24
CA ALA A 21 8.83 15.48 -12.89
C ALA A 21 9.50 14.56 -11.88
N ARG A 22 9.92 15.11 -10.75
CA ARG A 22 10.49 14.29 -9.68
C ARG A 22 9.43 13.37 -9.07
N GLY A 23 8.20 13.87 -8.98
CA GLY A 23 7.08 13.07 -8.49
C GLY A 23 6.79 11.90 -9.39
N GLN A 24 6.85 12.11 -10.71
CA GLN A 24 6.62 11.02 -11.65
C GLN A 24 7.71 9.96 -11.58
N ALA A 25 8.98 10.37 -11.48
CA ALA A 25 10.07 9.43 -11.33
C ALA A 25 9.98 8.72 -9.97
N PHE A 26 9.69 9.48 -8.91
CA PHE A 26 9.47 8.92 -7.59
C PHE A 26 8.30 7.94 -7.61
N ASP A 27 7.19 8.32 -8.29
CA ASP A 27 5.99 7.48 -8.35
C ASP A 27 6.27 6.15 -9.03
N ALA A 28 7.06 6.15 -10.11
CA ALA A 28 7.37 4.92 -10.83
C ALA A 28 8.15 3.95 -9.94
N GLU A 29 9.19 4.44 -9.27
CA GLU A 29 10.00 3.61 -8.39
C GLU A 29 9.24 3.26 -7.11
N ALA A 30 8.58 4.27 -6.52
CA ALA A 30 7.84 4.07 -5.29
C ALA A 30 6.68 3.11 -5.50
N ASP A 31 5.95 3.26 -6.60
CA ASP A 31 4.83 2.38 -6.91
C ASP A 31 5.30 0.93 -7.03
N ALA A 32 6.39 0.69 -7.75
CA ALA A 32 6.94 -0.66 -7.88
C ALA A 32 7.38 -1.21 -6.52
N GLY A 33 8.04 -0.39 -5.70
CA GLY A 33 8.49 -0.81 -4.38
C GLY A 33 7.33 -1.10 -3.43
N MET A 34 6.33 -0.23 -3.43
CA MET A 34 5.15 -0.42 -2.58
C MET A 34 4.36 -1.66 -3.00
N ARG A 35 4.15 -1.85 -4.30
CA ARG A 35 3.45 -3.04 -4.81
C ARG A 35 4.18 -4.31 -4.42
N ALA A 36 5.49 -4.32 -4.55
CA ALA A 36 6.28 -5.51 -4.23
C ALA A 36 6.09 -5.90 -2.77
N MET A 37 6.10 -4.92 -1.86
CA MET A 37 5.88 -5.19 -0.43
C MET A 37 4.50 -5.74 -0.17
N ILE A 38 3.49 -5.12 -0.78
CA ILE A 38 2.10 -5.52 -0.57
C ILE A 38 1.86 -6.92 -1.16
N GLU A 39 2.32 -7.17 -2.37
CA GLU A 39 2.16 -8.48 -3.01
C GLU A 39 2.88 -9.56 -2.22
N GLY A 40 4.09 -9.26 -1.74
CA GLY A 40 4.83 -10.19 -0.90
C GLY A 40 4.07 -10.55 0.36
N GLN A 41 3.44 -9.56 0.99
CA GLN A 41 2.66 -9.83 2.19
C GLN A 41 1.40 -10.63 1.88
N ILE A 42 0.67 -10.28 0.80
CA ILE A 42 -0.53 -11.02 0.42
C ILE A 42 -0.18 -12.49 0.17
N GLU A 43 0.91 -12.75 -0.53
CA GLU A 43 1.34 -14.11 -0.79
C GLU A 43 1.72 -14.85 0.49
N ALA A 44 2.46 -14.19 1.37
CA ALA A 44 2.85 -14.80 2.64
C ALA A 44 1.63 -15.12 3.49
N LEU A 45 0.65 -14.20 3.54
CA LEU A 45 -0.60 -14.44 4.26
C LEU A 45 -1.34 -15.64 3.70
N SER A 46 -1.37 -15.81 2.39
CA SER A 46 -2.09 -16.92 1.77
C SER A 46 -1.45 -18.27 2.10
N ARG A 47 -0.18 -18.28 2.44
CA ARG A 47 0.55 -19.48 2.85
C ARG A 47 0.60 -19.66 4.37
N ASP A 48 -0.05 -18.77 5.11
CA ASP A 48 0.06 -18.71 6.57
C ASP A 48 1.51 -18.54 7.04
N ASP A 49 2.32 -17.88 6.22
CA ASP A 49 3.71 -17.59 6.57
C ASP A 49 3.76 -16.30 7.37
N GLY A 50 3.45 -16.39 8.65
CA GLY A 50 3.35 -15.24 9.52
C GLY A 50 4.66 -14.49 9.70
N VAL A 51 5.78 -15.22 9.73
CA VAL A 51 7.09 -14.59 9.90
C VAL A 51 7.38 -13.65 8.72
N THR A 52 7.20 -14.12 7.50
CA THR A 52 7.43 -13.32 6.31
C THR A 52 6.43 -12.16 6.23
N ALA A 53 5.14 -12.45 6.46
CA ALA A 53 4.10 -11.42 6.40
C ALA A 53 4.35 -10.32 7.42
N PHE A 54 4.74 -10.68 8.63
CA PHE A 54 5.03 -9.74 9.71
C PHE A 54 6.25 -8.88 9.37
N GLY A 55 7.21 -9.46 8.64
CA GLY A 55 8.42 -8.73 8.24
C GLY A 55 8.17 -7.59 7.27
N PHE A 56 7.05 -7.59 6.55
CA PHE A 56 6.68 -6.48 5.67
C PHE A 56 6.03 -5.32 6.42
N ALA A 57 5.67 -5.51 7.68
CA ALA A 57 5.08 -4.46 8.49
C ALA A 57 6.15 -3.51 9.03
N SER A 58 5.74 -2.28 9.28
CA SER A 58 6.65 -1.27 9.83
C SER A 58 7.11 -1.64 11.23
N PRO A 59 8.21 -1.03 11.69
CA PRO A 59 8.67 -1.26 13.06
C PRO A 59 7.61 -0.98 14.12
N ASP A 60 6.78 0.05 13.92
CA ASP A 60 5.72 0.37 14.89
C ASP A 60 4.65 -0.70 14.94
N ILE A 61 4.26 -1.25 13.80
CA ILE A 61 3.31 -2.35 13.74
C ILE A 61 3.91 -3.58 14.44
N GLN A 62 5.19 -3.86 14.18
CA GLN A 62 5.85 -5.00 14.82
C GLN A 62 5.91 -4.84 16.34
N LYS A 63 6.14 -3.62 16.81
CA LYS A 63 6.13 -3.36 18.26
C LYS A 63 4.74 -3.55 18.85
N THR A 64 3.71 -3.15 18.13
CA THR A 64 2.32 -3.26 18.60
C THR A 64 1.90 -4.72 18.75
N PHE A 65 2.18 -5.55 17.76
CA PHE A 65 1.73 -6.96 17.77
C PHE A 65 2.74 -7.90 18.39
N ARG A 66 4.01 -7.52 18.43
CA ARG A 66 5.10 -8.23 19.10
C ARG A 66 5.54 -9.50 18.40
N THR A 67 4.62 -10.37 18.02
CA THR A 67 4.96 -11.66 17.42
C THR A 67 4.20 -11.87 16.13
N PRO A 68 4.75 -12.67 15.21
CA PRO A 68 4.02 -13.06 14.00
C PRO A 68 2.70 -13.74 14.31
N GLU A 69 2.63 -14.53 15.39
CA GLU A 69 1.41 -15.25 15.78
C GLU A 69 0.29 -14.27 16.14
N GLN A 70 0.60 -13.23 16.90
CA GLN A 70 -0.40 -12.24 17.26
C GLN A 70 -0.83 -11.44 16.04
N PHE A 71 0.11 -11.11 15.17
CA PHE A 71 -0.18 -10.42 13.91
C PHE A 71 -1.12 -11.26 13.04
N MET A 72 -0.83 -12.54 12.87
CA MET A 72 -1.66 -13.42 12.04
C MET A 72 -3.06 -13.58 12.62
N ARG A 73 -3.17 -13.64 13.93
CA ARG A 73 -4.48 -13.74 14.58
C ARG A 73 -5.35 -12.53 14.25
N MET A 74 -4.74 -11.35 14.30
CA MET A 74 -5.45 -10.11 13.96
C MET A 74 -5.86 -10.10 12.49
N VAL A 75 -4.96 -10.50 11.59
CA VAL A 75 -5.25 -10.51 10.15
C VAL A 75 -6.40 -11.46 9.84
N ARG A 76 -6.37 -12.66 10.40
CA ARG A 76 -7.43 -13.65 10.16
C ARG A 76 -8.78 -13.18 10.66
N SER A 77 -8.82 -12.44 11.76
CA SER A 77 -10.09 -12.00 12.33
C SER A 77 -10.60 -10.69 11.73
N SER A 78 -9.71 -9.74 11.44
CA SER A 78 -10.11 -8.39 11.09
C SER A 78 -9.84 -8.01 9.63
N PHE A 79 -9.06 -8.79 8.91
CA PHE A 79 -8.67 -8.47 7.53
C PHE A 79 -8.91 -9.67 6.61
N LYS A 80 -10.04 -10.33 6.75
CA LYS A 80 -10.37 -11.53 5.96
C LYS A 80 -10.23 -11.32 4.45
N PRO A 81 -10.68 -10.19 3.88
CA PRO A 81 -10.51 -10.00 2.43
C PRO A 81 -9.06 -9.94 1.98
N VAL A 82 -8.16 -9.50 2.85
CA VAL A 82 -6.72 -9.42 2.55
C VAL A 82 -6.04 -10.75 2.80
N TYR A 83 -6.55 -11.50 3.77
CA TYR A 83 -5.94 -12.76 4.17
C TYR A 83 -5.99 -13.80 3.04
N ARG A 84 -7.15 -14.01 2.45
CA ARG A 84 -7.32 -14.95 1.34
C ARG A 84 -8.37 -14.43 0.37
N PRO A 85 -8.01 -13.44 -0.46
CA PRO A 85 -8.97 -12.89 -1.41
C PRO A 85 -9.21 -13.84 -2.58
N ARG A 86 -10.38 -13.70 -3.20
CA ARG A 86 -10.64 -14.35 -4.48
C ARG A 86 -9.83 -13.69 -5.59
N SER A 87 -9.71 -12.35 -5.51
CA SER A 87 -8.93 -11.60 -6.47
C SER A 87 -8.56 -10.26 -5.87
N TYR A 88 -7.53 -9.63 -6.43
CA TYR A 88 -7.19 -8.27 -6.05
C TYR A 88 -6.52 -7.56 -7.21
N SER A 89 -6.60 -6.24 -7.20
CA SER A 89 -5.95 -5.41 -8.21
C SER A 89 -5.50 -4.10 -7.56
N PHE A 90 -4.38 -3.59 -8.05
CA PHE A 90 -3.83 -2.33 -7.57
C PHE A 90 -4.46 -1.17 -8.30
N GLU A 91 -4.68 -0.06 -7.60
CA GLU A 91 -5.13 1.18 -8.18
C GLU A 91 -4.00 2.20 -8.11
N ALA A 92 -4.22 3.38 -8.70
CA ALA A 92 -3.19 4.40 -8.68
C ALA A 92 -2.88 4.84 -7.25
N PRO A 93 -1.60 5.02 -6.90
CA PRO A 93 -1.23 5.45 -5.56
C PRO A 93 -1.71 6.87 -5.28
N LEU A 94 -2.01 7.14 -4.02
CA LEU A 94 -2.41 8.46 -3.55
C LEU A 94 -1.19 9.12 -2.92
N LEU A 95 -0.63 10.09 -3.62
CA LEU A 95 0.58 10.80 -3.19
C LEU A 95 0.20 12.19 -2.71
N VAL A 96 -0.56 12.21 -1.64
CA VAL A 96 -0.98 13.45 -1.01
C VAL A 96 -0.04 13.77 0.14
N GLU A 97 -0.34 14.84 0.85
CA GLU A 97 0.44 15.23 2.00
C GLU A 97 0.55 14.08 2.99
N GLY A 98 1.75 13.79 3.43
CA GLY A 98 2.01 12.68 4.34
C GLY A 98 2.50 11.43 3.62
N PRO A 99 2.50 10.28 4.29
CA PRO A 99 2.97 9.03 3.69
C PRO A 99 2.13 8.63 2.49
N PRO A 100 2.74 8.05 1.45
CA PRO A 100 1.96 7.60 0.31
C PRO A 100 1.01 6.47 0.70
N THR A 101 -0.13 6.46 0.03
CA THR A 101 -1.16 5.44 0.26
C THR A 101 -1.39 4.68 -1.03
N GLN A 102 -1.31 3.35 -0.95
CA GLN A 102 -1.55 2.47 -2.09
C GLN A 102 -2.90 1.80 -1.92
N PRO A 103 -3.91 2.19 -2.72
CA PRO A 103 -5.18 1.49 -2.69
C PRO A 103 -5.08 0.16 -3.42
N VAL A 104 -5.68 -0.87 -2.84
CA VAL A 104 -5.77 -2.19 -3.46
C VAL A 104 -7.22 -2.64 -3.34
N ARG A 105 -7.80 -3.02 -4.47
CA ARG A 105 -9.18 -3.49 -4.51
C ARG A 105 -9.16 -5.01 -4.35
N PHE A 106 -9.92 -5.49 -3.38
CA PHE A 106 -10.04 -6.93 -3.12
C PHE A 106 -11.47 -7.38 -3.31
N ILE A 107 -11.63 -8.59 -3.84
CA ILE A 107 -12.88 -9.33 -3.71
C ILE A 107 -12.59 -10.40 -2.65
N GLY A 108 -13.30 -10.34 -1.55
CA GLY A 108 -13.05 -11.24 -0.42
C GLY A 108 -13.63 -12.63 -0.64
N PRO A 109 -13.39 -13.53 0.33
CA PRO A 109 -13.89 -14.91 0.22
C PRO A 109 -15.41 -14.98 0.13
N ASP A 110 -16.11 -13.99 0.66
CA ASP A 110 -17.57 -13.90 0.62
C ASP A 110 -18.10 -13.27 -0.66
N GLY A 111 -17.23 -12.91 -1.61
CA GLY A 111 -17.59 -12.27 -2.86
C GLY A 111 -17.79 -10.78 -2.78
N ARG A 112 -17.59 -10.17 -1.61
CA ARG A 112 -17.79 -8.73 -1.44
C ARG A 112 -16.52 -7.96 -1.74
N GLY A 113 -16.69 -6.77 -2.33
CA GLY A 113 -15.57 -5.89 -2.66
C GLY A 113 -15.21 -4.98 -1.52
N VAL A 114 -13.91 -4.80 -1.31
CA VAL A 114 -13.38 -3.79 -0.40
C VAL A 114 -12.20 -3.11 -1.08
N VAL A 115 -11.94 -1.86 -0.70
CA VAL A 115 -10.69 -1.20 -1.04
C VAL A 115 -9.88 -1.12 0.25
N ALA A 116 -8.68 -1.65 0.21
CA ALA A 116 -7.73 -1.54 1.30
C ALA A 116 -6.80 -0.38 1.00
N LEU A 117 -6.67 0.53 1.95
CA LEU A 117 -5.74 1.65 1.83
C LEU A 117 -4.50 1.29 2.64
N TYR A 118 -3.43 0.97 1.93
CA TYR A 118 -2.15 0.64 2.54
C TYR A 118 -1.34 1.91 2.71
N LYS A 119 -1.12 2.32 3.95
CA LYS A 119 -0.26 3.46 4.26
C LYS A 119 1.17 2.94 4.32
N MET A 120 2.02 3.48 3.47
CA MET A 120 3.38 2.97 3.30
C MET A 120 4.37 3.88 3.98
N GLU A 121 5.41 3.29 4.56
CA GLU A 121 6.50 4.03 5.22
C GLU A 121 7.81 3.70 4.53
N ARG A 122 8.54 4.74 4.18
CA ARG A 122 9.87 4.57 3.62
C ARG A 122 10.88 4.49 4.76
N GLN A 123 11.72 3.48 4.69
CA GLN A 123 12.76 3.28 5.70
C GLN A 123 14.03 4.03 5.31
N ASP A 124 14.95 4.16 6.25
CA ASP A 124 16.22 4.89 6.03
C ASP A 124 17.02 4.28 4.89
N ASP A 125 16.92 2.97 4.68
CA ASP A 125 17.65 2.29 3.60
C ASP A 125 16.92 2.39 2.25
N GLY A 126 15.82 3.13 2.19
CA GLY A 126 15.04 3.30 0.97
C GLY A 126 14.00 2.24 0.72
N SER A 127 13.95 1.20 1.53
CA SER A 127 12.93 0.16 1.37
C SER A 127 11.59 0.65 1.93
N TRP A 128 10.53 -0.05 1.56
CA TRP A 128 9.18 0.26 2.00
C TRP A 128 8.69 -0.75 3.02
N ARG A 129 7.87 -0.29 3.95
CA ARG A 129 7.16 -1.16 4.90
C ARG A 129 5.72 -0.70 4.98
N ILE A 130 4.85 -1.61 5.37
CA ILE A 130 3.42 -1.33 5.51
C ILE A 130 3.18 -0.77 6.91
N GLY A 131 2.77 0.51 6.98
CA GLY A 131 2.57 1.21 8.25
C GLY A 131 1.13 1.19 8.75
N GLY A 132 0.20 0.74 7.93
CA GLY A 132 -1.20 0.64 8.34
C GLY A 132 -2.06 0.27 7.15
N VAL A 133 -3.20 -0.35 7.42
CA VAL A 133 -4.18 -0.73 6.41
C VAL A 133 -5.56 -0.46 6.95
N THR A 134 -6.40 0.21 6.15
CA THR A 134 -7.81 0.36 6.48
C THR A 134 -8.65 -0.23 5.36
N LEU A 135 -9.79 -0.82 5.72
CA LEU A 135 -10.68 -1.46 4.76
C LEU A 135 -11.94 -0.63 4.57
N HIS A 136 -12.36 -0.46 3.32
CA HIS A 136 -13.53 0.33 2.97
C HIS A 136 -14.40 -0.48 2.00
N PRO A 137 -15.62 -0.87 2.42
CA PRO A 137 -16.51 -1.60 1.52
C PRO A 137 -16.86 -0.78 0.29
N THR A 138 -16.93 -1.42 -0.87
CA THR A 138 -17.25 -0.74 -2.13
C THR A 138 -18.68 -0.92 -2.57
N GLY A 139 -19.39 -1.87 -1.97
CA GLY A 139 -20.73 -2.22 -2.40
C GLY A 139 -20.77 -3.17 -3.60
N GLU A 140 -19.63 -3.42 -4.25
CA GLU A 140 -19.63 -4.35 -5.37
C GLU A 140 -19.53 -5.79 -4.90
N ARG A 141 -19.92 -6.70 -5.79
CA ARG A 141 -19.85 -8.13 -5.54
C ARG A 141 -19.11 -8.81 -6.66
N GLY A 142 -18.18 -9.71 -6.29
CA GLY A 142 -17.50 -10.56 -7.24
C GLY A 142 -18.33 -11.79 -7.58
N ILE A 143 -17.98 -12.39 -8.68
CA ILE A 143 -18.62 -13.63 -9.12
C ILE A 143 -17.80 -14.86 -8.83
#